data_dcba24ea8d1c64dda774066d3bac0620
#
_entry.id   dcba24ea8d1c64dda774066d3bac0620
#
_cell.length_a   1.000
_cell.length_b   1.000
_cell.length_c   1.000
_cell.angle_alpha   90.00
_cell.angle_beta   90.00
_cell.angle_gamma   90.00
#
_symmetry.space_group_name_H-M   'P 1'
#
loop_
_entity.id
_entity.type
_entity.pdbx_description
1 polymer ?
#
loop_
_entity_poly.entity_id
_entity_poly.type
_entity_poly.pdbx_seq_one_letter_code
_entity_poly.pdbx_strand_id
1 'polypeptide(L)'
;MIRAVVIDDDKETIQLFSDLLTSNGINVVGKGHNGQDAVFLFQKLKPDVLFLDILMPIYDGIFALKKIRDSSPEANVIVIYDKLSIGKEIELNRLKPSAVIREPIDVDDILRKTHKLCLPTGDSIDQMKKTIVTLAIKNTFLELGLEEFDKIVLMLQKDHNCTIEDCYDSPEFLKQVLQDLLGDSYNDVLSSLKENIKNISSHKSTDNFLDALSN
;
A
#
# COMPACT_ATOMS: atom_id res chain seq x y z
N MET A 1 -1.05 -2.16 8.05
CA MET A 1 -2.51 -1.87 7.95
C MET A 1 -2.67 -0.37 8.07
N ILE A 2 -3.34 0.28 7.11
CA ILE A 2 -3.56 1.74 7.09
C ILE A 2 -4.43 2.14 8.27
N ARG A 3 -3.99 3.13 9.04
CA ARG A 3 -4.71 3.67 10.21
C ARG A 3 -5.42 4.96 9.81
N ALA A 4 -6.73 5.00 9.98
CA ALA A 4 -7.56 6.12 9.58
C ALA A 4 -8.28 6.78 10.77
N VAL A 5 -8.51 8.09 10.67
CA VAL A 5 -9.45 8.84 11.51
C VAL A 5 -10.57 9.34 10.63
N VAL A 6 -11.80 9.27 11.09
CA VAL A 6 -13.01 9.71 10.37
C VAL A 6 -13.67 10.85 11.13
N ILE A 7 -13.96 11.96 10.44
CA ILE A 7 -14.56 13.16 11.01
C ILE A 7 -15.76 13.59 10.17
N ASP A 8 -16.92 13.63 10.81
CA ASP A 8 -18.19 14.06 10.24
C ASP A 8 -19.12 14.45 11.39
N ASP A 9 -20.05 15.40 11.25
CA ASP A 9 -20.95 15.76 12.34
C ASP A 9 -22.14 14.78 12.48
N ASP A 10 -22.41 13.98 11.44
CA ASP A 10 -23.42 12.92 11.48
C ASP A 10 -22.82 11.59 11.98
N LYS A 11 -23.36 11.11 13.09
CA LYS A 11 -22.93 9.86 13.73
C LYS A 11 -23.21 8.61 12.87
N GLU A 12 -24.32 8.61 12.13
CA GLU A 12 -24.69 7.47 11.29
C GLU A 12 -23.73 7.38 10.10
N THR A 13 -23.41 8.52 9.49
CA THR A 13 -22.41 8.61 8.41
C THR A 13 -21.05 8.12 8.90
N ILE A 14 -20.57 8.56 10.07
CA ILE A 14 -19.30 8.07 10.65
C ILE A 14 -19.33 6.54 10.81
N GLN A 15 -20.43 5.98 11.32
CA GLN A 15 -20.50 4.55 11.56
C GLN A 15 -20.46 3.77 10.24
N LEU A 16 -21.33 4.12 9.30
CA LEU A 16 -21.38 3.48 7.99
C LEU A 16 -20.06 3.56 7.23
N PHE A 17 -19.46 4.76 7.24
CA PHE A 17 -18.17 4.98 6.57
C PHE A 17 -17.03 4.22 7.24
N SER A 18 -17.03 4.15 8.58
CA SER A 18 -16.04 3.36 9.33
C SER A 18 -16.16 1.87 9.05
N ASP A 19 -17.39 1.35 8.97
CA ASP A 19 -17.63 -0.07 8.67
C ASP A 19 -17.18 -0.40 7.24
N LEU A 20 -17.45 0.49 6.30
CA LEU A 20 -16.97 0.39 4.93
C LEU A 20 -15.44 0.35 4.86
N LEU A 21 -14.75 1.26 5.52
CA LEU A 21 -13.29 1.30 5.55
C LEU A 21 -12.72 0.02 6.19
N THR A 22 -13.31 -0.42 7.31
CA THR A 22 -12.85 -1.61 8.04
C THR A 22 -13.03 -2.89 7.23
N SER A 23 -14.15 -3.02 6.53
CA SER A 23 -14.42 -4.17 5.62
C SER A 23 -13.43 -4.22 4.45
N ASN A 24 -12.78 -3.10 4.13
CA ASN A 24 -11.75 -3.01 3.09
C ASN A 24 -10.32 -2.92 3.64
N GLY A 25 -10.09 -3.38 4.87
CA GLY A 25 -8.75 -3.53 5.46
C GLY A 25 -8.11 -2.24 5.98
N ILE A 26 -8.89 -1.15 6.12
CA ILE A 26 -8.44 0.12 6.71
C ILE A 26 -8.88 0.17 8.18
N ASN A 27 -7.94 0.32 9.11
CA ASN A 27 -8.21 0.35 10.54
C ASN A 27 -8.63 1.76 11.00
N VAL A 28 -9.90 1.95 11.33
CA VAL A 28 -10.40 3.22 11.89
C VAL A 28 -10.02 3.30 13.37
N VAL A 29 -9.03 4.13 13.67
CA VAL A 29 -8.44 4.29 15.03
C VAL A 29 -9.06 5.45 15.82
N GLY A 30 -9.86 6.30 15.19
CA GLY A 30 -10.53 7.42 15.84
C GLY A 30 -11.71 7.94 15.01
N LYS A 31 -12.71 8.48 15.73
CA LYS A 31 -13.93 9.08 15.19
C LYS A 31 -14.16 10.41 15.90
N GLY A 32 -14.51 11.47 15.19
CA GLY A 32 -14.77 12.78 15.74
C GLY A 32 -15.94 13.48 15.00
N HIS A 33 -16.47 14.53 15.61
CA HIS A 33 -17.73 15.13 15.18
C HIS A 33 -17.62 16.60 14.77
N ASN A 34 -16.43 17.16 14.75
CA ASN A 34 -16.17 18.56 14.37
C ASN A 34 -14.69 18.80 14.08
N GLY A 35 -14.34 19.99 13.62
CA GLY A 35 -12.97 20.34 13.29
C GLY A 35 -12.00 20.37 14.49
N GLN A 36 -12.47 20.59 15.71
CA GLN A 36 -11.60 20.51 16.90
C GLN A 36 -11.22 19.04 17.21
N ASP A 37 -12.20 18.14 17.12
CA ASP A 37 -11.96 16.70 17.27
C ASP A 37 -10.96 16.22 16.21
N ALA A 38 -11.10 16.71 14.97
CA ALA A 38 -10.16 16.40 13.89
C ALA A 38 -8.72 16.73 14.25
N VAL A 39 -8.47 17.96 14.69
CA VAL A 39 -7.13 18.42 15.10
C VAL A 39 -6.59 17.61 16.28
N PHE A 40 -7.41 17.42 17.33
CA PHE A 40 -7.04 16.68 18.52
C PHE A 40 -6.71 15.21 18.21
N LEU A 41 -7.58 14.53 17.46
CA LEU A 41 -7.39 13.12 17.13
C LEU A 41 -6.22 12.92 16.19
N PHE A 42 -6.01 13.82 15.22
CA PHE A 42 -4.86 13.78 14.35
C PHE A 42 -3.54 13.85 15.16
N GLN A 43 -3.44 14.83 16.06
CA GLN A 43 -2.22 15.03 16.87
C GLN A 43 -1.98 13.85 17.83
N LYS A 44 -3.04 13.33 18.45
CA LYS A 44 -2.97 12.25 19.43
C LYS A 44 -2.69 10.89 18.81
N LEU A 45 -3.36 10.57 17.72
CA LEU A 45 -3.35 9.23 17.13
C LEU A 45 -2.34 9.08 15.98
N LYS A 46 -1.92 10.20 15.38
CA LYS A 46 -1.01 10.24 14.21
C LYS A 46 -1.43 9.20 13.16
N PRO A 47 -2.63 9.34 12.57
CA PRO A 47 -3.13 8.39 11.59
C PRO A 47 -2.33 8.51 10.27
N ASP A 48 -2.38 7.46 9.47
CA ASP A 48 -1.82 7.49 8.11
C ASP A 48 -2.68 8.33 7.17
N VAL A 49 -3.99 8.45 7.45
CA VAL A 49 -4.94 9.27 6.71
C VAL A 49 -6.07 9.80 7.61
N LEU A 50 -6.47 11.04 7.37
CA LEU A 50 -7.65 11.65 7.97
C LEU A 50 -8.72 11.84 6.89
N PHE A 51 -9.90 11.28 7.08
CA PHE A 51 -11.11 11.57 6.31
C PHE A 51 -11.88 12.68 7.02
N LEU A 52 -12.19 13.74 6.30
CA LEU A 52 -12.68 14.99 6.88
C LEU A 52 -13.85 15.54 6.07
N ASP A 53 -15.04 15.54 6.66
CA ASP A 53 -16.12 16.34 6.12
C ASP A 53 -15.81 17.84 6.24
N ILE A 54 -16.22 18.61 5.23
CA ILE A 54 -16.01 20.06 5.19
C ILE A 54 -17.14 20.82 5.84
N LEU A 55 -18.36 20.31 5.78
CA LEU A 55 -19.58 21.07 6.13
C LEU A 55 -20.08 20.77 7.54
N MET A 56 -19.24 20.90 8.52
CA MET A 56 -19.62 20.72 9.94
C MET A 56 -19.93 22.06 10.63
N PRO A 57 -20.83 22.07 11.65
CA PRO A 57 -21.13 23.26 12.42
C PRO A 57 -19.97 23.68 13.33
N ILE A 58 -19.88 24.98 13.65
CA ILE A 58 -18.97 25.63 14.62
C ILE A 58 -17.51 25.59 14.15
N TYR A 59 -16.89 24.41 14.13
CA TYR A 59 -15.53 24.18 13.65
C TYR A 59 -15.58 23.27 12.43
N ASP A 60 -15.62 23.90 11.26
CA ASP A 60 -15.74 23.19 9.99
C ASP A 60 -14.43 22.49 9.54
N GLY A 61 -14.50 21.72 8.48
CA GLY A 61 -13.34 20.98 7.97
C GLY A 61 -12.24 21.90 7.42
N ILE A 62 -12.58 23.12 6.97
CA ILE A 62 -11.58 24.10 6.52
C ILE A 62 -10.73 24.56 7.71
N PHE A 63 -11.38 24.87 8.86
CA PHE A 63 -10.66 25.15 10.10
C PHE A 63 -9.69 24.02 10.47
N ALA A 64 -10.18 22.77 10.45
CA ALA A 64 -9.37 21.61 10.80
C ALA A 64 -8.18 21.42 9.85
N LEU A 65 -8.45 21.45 8.55
CA LEU A 65 -7.41 21.29 7.53
C LEU A 65 -6.32 22.36 7.66
N LYS A 66 -6.69 23.62 7.89
CA LYS A 66 -5.76 24.70 8.11
C LYS A 66 -4.84 24.42 9.31
N LYS A 67 -5.43 24.06 10.47
CA LYS A 67 -4.66 23.76 11.68
C LYS A 67 -3.74 22.54 11.52
N ILE A 68 -4.19 21.53 10.80
CA ILE A 68 -3.38 20.35 10.52
C ILE A 68 -2.23 20.71 9.56
N ARG A 69 -2.49 21.49 8.50
CA ARG A 69 -1.43 21.95 7.58
C ARG A 69 -0.39 22.83 8.27
N ASP A 70 -0.81 23.70 9.21
CA ASP A 70 0.11 24.56 9.98
C ASP A 70 1.10 23.73 10.83
N SER A 71 0.66 22.59 11.37
CA SER A 71 1.48 21.71 12.23
C SER A 71 2.11 20.52 11.49
N SER A 72 1.54 20.09 10.40
CA SER A 72 1.94 18.90 9.65
C SER A 72 1.61 19.10 8.16
N PRO A 73 2.46 19.81 7.40
CA PRO A 73 2.20 20.15 6.00
C PRO A 73 1.97 18.93 5.10
N GLU A 74 2.64 17.81 5.38
CA GLU A 74 2.59 16.55 4.60
C GLU A 74 1.52 15.55 5.09
N ALA A 75 0.64 15.97 6.03
CA ALA A 75 -0.42 15.10 6.51
C ALA A 75 -1.34 14.63 5.39
N ASN A 76 -1.66 13.34 5.33
CA ASN A 76 -2.64 12.84 4.37
C ASN A 76 -4.05 13.18 4.87
N VAL A 77 -4.66 14.19 4.27
CA VAL A 77 -6.05 14.59 4.55
C VAL A 77 -6.86 14.45 3.27
N ILE A 78 -7.85 13.55 3.32
CA ILE A 78 -8.86 13.37 2.27
C ILE A 78 -10.11 14.10 2.72
N VAL A 79 -10.52 15.10 1.97
CA VAL A 79 -11.75 15.85 2.26
C VAL A 79 -12.94 15.28 1.51
N ILE A 80 -14.11 15.29 2.17
CA ILE A 80 -15.37 14.77 1.64
C ILE A 80 -16.39 15.90 1.67
N TYR A 81 -17.14 16.11 0.59
CA TYR A 81 -18.26 17.06 0.57
C TYR A 81 -19.15 16.83 -0.66
N ASP A 82 -20.42 17.25 -0.58
CA ASP A 82 -21.35 17.29 -1.73
C ASP A 82 -21.12 18.58 -2.56
N LYS A 83 -21.44 19.74 -1.98
CA LYS A 83 -21.35 21.05 -2.65
C LYS A 83 -20.75 22.08 -1.71
N LEU A 84 -19.83 22.87 -2.24
CA LEU A 84 -19.26 24.03 -1.54
C LEU A 84 -19.64 25.33 -2.24
N SER A 85 -19.71 26.42 -1.47
CA SER A 85 -19.74 27.75 -2.07
C SER A 85 -18.39 28.05 -2.75
N ILE A 86 -18.40 28.91 -3.75
CA ILE A 86 -17.20 29.31 -4.49
C ILE A 86 -16.08 29.79 -3.52
N GLY A 87 -16.45 30.55 -2.48
CA GLY A 87 -15.50 31.03 -1.48
C GLY A 87 -14.81 29.87 -0.72
N LYS A 88 -15.57 28.87 -0.27
CA LYS A 88 -15.02 27.70 0.42
C LYS A 88 -14.19 26.82 -0.53
N GLU A 89 -14.57 26.67 -1.79
CA GLU A 89 -13.76 25.96 -2.78
C GLU A 89 -12.39 26.61 -3.01
N ILE A 90 -12.36 27.95 -3.11
CA ILE A 90 -11.11 28.70 -3.26
C ILE A 90 -10.22 28.49 -2.02
N GLU A 91 -10.79 28.57 -0.83
CA GLU A 91 -10.04 28.37 0.43
C GLU A 91 -9.52 26.95 0.55
N LEU A 92 -10.35 25.94 0.26
CA LEU A 92 -9.97 24.53 0.25
C LEU A 92 -8.80 24.26 -0.71
N ASN A 93 -8.86 24.81 -1.92
CA ASN A 93 -7.81 24.67 -2.92
C ASN A 93 -6.46 25.29 -2.47
N ARG A 94 -6.51 26.40 -1.70
CA ARG A 94 -5.30 27.01 -1.12
C ARG A 94 -4.66 26.13 -0.05
N LEU A 95 -5.46 25.41 0.73
CA LEU A 95 -5.00 24.50 1.80
C LEU A 95 -4.49 23.17 1.27
N LYS A 96 -4.67 22.88 -0.01
CA LYS A 96 -4.15 21.68 -0.71
C LYS A 96 -4.44 20.38 0.05
N PRO A 97 -5.69 19.94 0.16
CA PRO A 97 -5.97 18.60 0.68
C PRO A 97 -5.25 17.56 -0.17
N SER A 98 -4.88 16.43 0.43
CA SER A 98 -4.16 15.37 -0.28
C SER A 98 -5.02 14.70 -1.35
N ALA A 99 -6.34 14.62 -1.10
CA ALA A 99 -7.34 14.24 -2.09
C ALA A 99 -8.71 14.84 -1.74
N VAL A 100 -9.58 14.84 -2.73
CA VAL A 100 -10.98 15.30 -2.61
C VAL A 100 -11.90 14.16 -3.07
N ILE A 101 -12.93 13.86 -2.29
CA ILE A 101 -14.02 12.96 -2.63
C ILE A 101 -15.30 13.78 -2.67
N ARG A 102 -16.04 13.67 -3.74
CA ARG A 102 -17.36 14.32 -3.86
C ARG A 102 -18.45 13.28 -3.66
N GLU A 103 -19.51 13.67 -2.96
CA GLU A 103 -20.71 12.84 -2.85
C GLU A 103 -21.50 12.82 -4.17
N PRO A 104 -22.12 11.68 -4.52
CA PRO A 104 -22.21 10.44 -3.78
C PRO A 104 -20.87 9.69 -3.74
N ILE A 105 -20.59 9.07 -2.59
CA ILE A 105 -19.33 8.40 -2.32
C ILE A 105 -19.18 7.15 -3.22
N ASP A 106 -18.09 7.09 -3.96
CA ASP A 106 -17.64 5.90 -4.68
C ASP A 106 -16.54 5.18 -3.86
N VAL A 107 -16.83 3.93 -3.48
CA VAL A 107 -15.95 3.11 -2.65
C VAL A 107 -14.61 2.86 -3.33
N ASP A 108 -14.62 2.57 -4.62
CA ASP A 108 -13.39 2.30 -5.38
C ASP A 108 -12.50 3.56 -5.47
N ASP A 109 -13.12 4.74 -5.59
CA ASP A 109 -12.39 6.02 -5.60
C ASP A 109 -11.75 6.32 -4.24
N ILE A 110 -12.47 6.04 -3.13
CA ILE A 110 -11.92 6.16 -1.76
C ILE A 110 -10.69 5.25 -1.61
N LEU A 111 -10.85 3.96 -1.90
CA LEU A 111 -9.78 2.97 -1.72
C LEU A 111 -8.58 3.31 -2.58
N ARG A 112 -8.79 3.64 -3.84
CA ARG A 112 -7.74 4.04 -4.78
C ARG A 112 -6.95 5.25 -4.28
N LYS A 113 -7.64 6.32 -3.83
CA LYS A 113 -6.99 7.54 -3.31
C LYS A 113 -6.25 7.26 -2.01
N THR A 114 -6.86 6.51 -1.09
CA THR A 114 -6.25 6.13 0.18
C THR A 114 -4.99 5.31 -0.02
N HIS A 115 -5.05 4.28 -0.86
CA HIS A 115 -3.89 3.44 -1.16
C HIS A 115 -2.77 4.25 -1.83
N LYS A 116 -3.11 5.14 -2.77
CA LYS A 116 -2.11 6.01 -3.43
C LYS A 116 -1.39 6.93 -2.44
N LEU A 117 -2.07 7.40 -1.39
CA LEU A 117 -1.48 8.31 -0.39
C LEU A 117 -0.71 7.57 0.71
N CYS A 118 -1.18 6.41 1.13
CA CYS A 118 -0.71 5.73 2.34
C CYS A 118 0.17 4.51 2.05
N LEU A 119 0.09 3.97 0.83
CA LEU A 119 0.99 2.90 0.43
C LEU A 119 2.27 3.48 -0.19
N PRO A 120 3.36 2.74 -0.10
CA PRO A 120 4.65 3.18 -0.62
C PRO A 120 4.57 3.64 -2.08
N THR A 121 5.35 4.66 -2.42
CA THR A 121 5.56 5.13 -3.81
C THR A 121 6.13 4.02 -4.70
N GLY A 122 6.18 4.23 -6.02
CA GLY A 122 6.63 3.22 -7.00
C GLY A 122 7.91 2.47 -6.60
N ASP A 123 8.92 3.18 -6.09
CA ASP A 123 10.18 2.58 -5.61
C ASP A 123 9.96 1.64 -4.41
N SER A 124 9.02 1.98 -3.52
CA SER A 124 8.71 1.12 -2.36
C SER A 124 7.80 -0.05 -2.74
N ILE A 125 6.97 0.09 -3.79
CA ILE A 125 6.19 -1.02 -4.35
C ILE A 125 7.14 -2.01 -5.01
N ASP A 126 8.14 -1.52 -5.73
CA ASP A 126 9.17 -2.36 -6.36
C ASP A 126 10.04 -3.06 -5.32
N GLN A 127 10.42 -2.36 -4.26
CA GLN A 127 11.12 -2.96 -3.13
C GLN A 127 10.27 -4.03 -2.41
N MET A 128 8.96 -3.81 -2.28
CA MET A 128 8.05 -4.81 -1.71
C MET A 128 7.94 -6.03 -2.62
N LYS A 129 7.82 -5.85 -3.93
CA LYS A 129 7.82 -6.96 -4.91
C LYS A 129 9.13 -7.75 -4.84
N LYS A 130 10.25 -7.05 -4.82
CA LYS A 130 11.59 -7.64 -4.66
C LYS A 130 11.66 -8.49 -3.39
N THR A 131 11.15 -8.00 -2.26
CA THR A 131 11.10 -8.74 -0.99
C THR A 131 10.23 -9.99 -1.10
N ILE A 132 9.04 -9.90 -1.69
CA ILE A 132 8.12 -11.03 -1.89
C ILE A 132 8.77 -12.11 -2.74
N VAL A 133 9.35 -11.73 -3.87
CA VAL A 133 10.03 -12.66 -4.79
C VAL A 133 11.23 -13.32 -4.10
N THR A 134 12.04 -12.54 -3.41
CA THR A 134 13.20 -13.06 -2.64
C THR A 134 12.78 -14.10 -1.59
N LEU A 135 11.70 -13.84 -0.85
CA LEU A 135 11.15 -14.78 0.13
C LEU A 135 10.63 -16.05 -0.54
N ALA A 136 9.92 -15.92 -1.65
CA ALA A 136 9.41 -17.07 -2.39
C ALA A 136 10.55 -17.94 -2.95
N ILE A 137 11.60 -17.33 -3.50
CA ILE A 137 12.80 -18.03 -3.95
C ILE A 137 13.45 -18.80 -2.79
N LYS A 138 13.69 -18.13 -1.65
CA LYS A 138 14.29 -18.76 -0.46
C LYS A 138 13.45 -19.93 0.04
N ASN A 139 12.13 -19.77 0.14
CA ASN A 139 11.25 -20.85 0.58
C ASN A 139 11.28 -22.04 -0.39
N THR A 140 11.17 -21.80 -1.70
CA THR A 140 11.23 -22.86 -2.72
C THR A 140 12.56 -23.63 -2.64
N PHE A 141 13.67 -22.94 -2.45
CA PHE A 141 14.98 -23.60 -2.39
C PHE A 141 15.19 -24.36 -1.08
N LEU A 142 14.64 -23.89 0.04
CA LEU A 142 14.66 -24.63 1.30
C LEU A 142 13.84 -25.93 1.21
N GLU A 143 12.78 -25.96 0.40
CA GLU A 143 12.00 -27.16 0.11
C GLU A 143 12.80 -28.22 -0.68
N LEU A 144 13.78 -27.78 -1.50
CA LEU A 144 14.71 -28.68 -2.20
C LEU A 144 15.74 -29.32 -1.26
N GLY A 145 16.05 -28.67 -0.16
CA GLY A 145 17.04 -29.08 0.82
C GLY A 145 18.18 -28.07 0.99
N LEU A 146 18.84 -28.11 2.14
CA LEU A 146 19.92 -27.17 2.48
C LEU A 146 21.13 -27.30 1.56
N GLU A 147 21.44 -28.52 1.12
CA GLU A 147 22.58 -28.76 0.24
C GLU A 147 22.38 -28.13 -1.14
N GLU A 148 21.19 -28.27 -1.73
CA GLU A 148 20.81 -27.67 -2.99
C GLU A 148 20.74 -26.16 -2.88
N PHE A 149 20.19 -25.64 -1.79
CA PHE A 149 20.16 -24.21 -1.49
C PHE A 149 21.56 -23.59 -1.50
N ASP A 150 22.50 -24.20 -0.77
CA ASP A 150 23.89 -23.72 -0.68
C ASP A 150 24.60 -23.75 -2.05
N LYS A 151 24.33 -24.78 -2.87
CA LYS A 151 24.86 -24.88 -4.25
C LYS A 151 24.37 -23.76 -5.13
N ILE A 152 23.05 -23.46 -5.09
CA ILE A 152 22.43 -22.40 -5.88
C ILE A 152 23.03 -21.03 -5.50
N VAL A 153 23.13 -20.75 -4.19
CA VAL A 153 23.71 -19.49 -3.69
C VAL A 153 25.18 -19.36 -4.13
N LEU A 154 25.94 -20.44 -4.04
CA LEU A 154 27.36 -20.43 -4.43
C LEU A 154 27.54 -20.21 -5.94
N MET A 155 26.70 -20.82 -6.78
CA MET A 155 26.73 -20.64 -8.24
C MET A 155 26.34 -19.21 -8.63
N LEU A 156 25.27 -18.65 -8.05
CA LEU A 156 24.88 -17.26 -8.26
C LEU A 156 26.02 -16.29 -7.95
N GLN A 157 26.68 -16.49 -6.80
CA GLN A 157 27.77 -15.64 -6.36
C GLN A 157 29.02 -15.81 -7.26
N LYS A 158 29.41 -17.06 -7.58
CA LYS A 158 30.64 -17.36 -8.30
C LYS A 158 30.56 -17.02 -9.78
N ASP A 159 29.44 -17.37 -10.43
CA ASP A 159 29.32 -17.32 -11.88
C ASP A 159 28.74 -15.99 -12.37
N HIS A 160 27.90 -15.35 -11.54
CA HIS A 160 27.21 -14.11 -11.91
C HIS A 160 27.47 -12.94 -10.96
N ASN A 161 28.23 -13.13 -9.87
CA ASN A 161 28.44 -12.14 -8.80
C ASN A 161 27.11 -11.54 -8.28
N CYS A 162 26.10 -12.39 -8.13
CA CYS A 162 24.71 -12.08 -7.87
C CYS A 162 24.25 -12.75 -6.58
N THR A 163 23.41 -12.08 -5.80
CA THR A 163 22.73 -12.65 -4.63
C THR A 163 21.30 -13.06 -4.99
N ILE A 164 20.60 -13.77 -4.10
CA ILE A 164 19.18 -14.11 -4.31
C ILE A 164 18.32 -12.85 -4.43
N GLU A 165 18.67 -11.80 -3.69
CA GLU A 165 18.00 -10.50 -3.73
C GLU A 165 18.12 -9.82 -5.11
N ASP A 166 19.25 -10.01 -5.80
CA ASP A 166 19.49 -9.41 -7.12
C ASP A 166 18.78 -10.17 -8.24
N CYS A 167 18.34 -11.42 -7.99
CA CYS A 167 17.62 -12.23 -8.98
C CYS A 167 16.27 -11.62 -9.40
N TYR A 168 15.68 -10.72 -8.59
CA TYR A 168 14.48 -9.98 -8.98
C TYR A 168 14.74 -9.04 -10.19
N ASP A 169 15.89 -8.37 -10.16
CA ASP A 169 16.31 -7.42 -11.20
C ASP A 169 16.95 -8.12 -12.41
N SER A 170 17.52 -9.32 -12.18
CA SER A 170 18.20 -10.13 -13.20
C SER A 170 17.78 -11.61 -13.13
N PRO A 171 16.52 -11.92 -13.48
CA PRO A 171 15.96 -13.27 -13.36
C PRO A 171 16.65 -14.31 -14.27
N GLU A 172 17.30 -13.87 -15.34
CA GLU A 172 18.04 -14.71 -16.27
C GLU A 172 19.20 -15.48 -15.58
N PHE A 173 19.87 -14.88 -14.60
CA PHE A 173 20.94 -15.56 -13.86
C PHE A 173 20.38 -16.68 -12.99
N LEU A 174 19.26 -16.44 -12.32
CA LEU A 174 18.59 -17.48 -11.55
C LEU A 174 18.15 -18.64 -12.45
N LYS A 175 17.54 -18.31 -13.60
CA LYS A 175 17.12 -19.31 -14.59
C LYS A 175 18.28 -20.18 -15.03
N GLN A 176 19.41 -19.59 -15.42
CA GLN A 176 20.57 -20.31 -15.89
C GLN A 176 21.12 -21.26 -14.82
N VAL A 177 21.31 -20.76 -13.59
CA VAL A 177 21.80 -21.58 -12.47
C VAL A 177 20.85 -22.76 -12.16
N LEU A 178 19.53 -22.52 -12.19
CA LEU A 178 18.56 -23.59 -11.96
C LEU A 178 18.53 -24.63 -13.09
N GLN A 179 18.66 -24.20 -14.34
CA GLN A 179 18.74 -25.12 -15.47
C GLN A 179 20.01 -25.96 -15.43
N ASP A 180 21.15 -25.36 -15.12
CA ASP A 180 22.43 -26.03 -15.03
C ASP A 180 22.48 -27.04 -13.87
N LEU A 181 21.85 -26.71 -12.72
CA LEU A 181 21.88 -27.56 -11.53
C LEU A 181 20.82 -28.66 -11.54
N LEU A 182 19.60 -28.35 -12.01
CA LEU A 182 18.42 -29.19 -11.85
C LEU A 182 18.02 -29.94 -13.13
N GLY A 183 18.49 -29.47 -14.31
CA GLY A 183 18.16 -30.09 -15.59
C GLY A 183 16.65 -30.29 -15.78
N ASP A 184 16.22 -31.54 -15.90
CA ASP A 184 14.82 -31.91 -16.13
C ASP A 184 13.84 -31.48 -15.02
N SER A 185 14.35 -31.35 -13.78
CA SER A 185 13.53 -30.93 -12.62
C SER A 185 13.31 -29.41 -12.55
N TYR A 186 13.87 -28.62 -13.46
CA TYR A 186 13.70 -27.17 -13.51
C TYR A 186 12.23 -26.75 -13.52
N ASN A 187 11.41 -27.41 -14.34
CA ASN A 187 9.98 -27.07 -14.49
C ASN A 187 9.16 -27.31 -13.21
N ASP A 188 9.53 -28.32 -12.41
CA ASP A 188 8.87 -28.62 -11.15
C ASP A 188 9.18 -27.51 -10.14
N VAL A 189 10.43 -27.10 -10.05
CA VAL A 189 10.89 -26.03 -9.16
C VAL A 189 10.29 -24.69 -9.58
N LEU A 190 10.20 -24.41 -10.88
CA LEU A 190 9.53 -23.21 -11.40
C LEU A 190 8.03 -23.19 -11.03
N SER A 191 7.37 -24.34 -11.04
CA SER A 191 5.97 -24.49 -10.65
C SER A 191 5.77 -24.23 -9.16
N SER A 192 6.62 -24.78 -8.31
CA SER A 192 6.63 -24.53 -6.85
C SER A 192 6.91 -23.04 -6.55
N LEU A 193 7.84 -22.42 -7.26
CA LEU A 193 8.14 -20.99 -7.10
C LEU A 193 6.93 -20.11 -7.47
N LYS A 194 6.23 -20.43 -8.55
CA LYS A 194 4.99 -19.73 -8.95
C LYS A 194 3.91 -19.85 -7.88
N GLU A 195 3.76 -21.02 -7.29
CA GLU A 195 2.80 -21.27 -6.21
C GLU A 195 3.18 -20.50 -4.94
N ASN A 196 4.44 -20.52 -4.55
CA ASN A 196 4.94 -19.79 -3.39
C ASN A 196 4.77 -18.27 -3.55
N ILE A 197 5.04 -17.71 -4.72
CA ILE A 197 4.77 -16.28 -5.02
C ILE A 197 3.27 -15.98 -4.88
N LYS A 198 2.40 -16.84 -5.44
CA LYS A 198 0.96 -16.66 -5.38
C LYS A 198 0.41 -16.75 -3.95
N ASN A 199 0.97 -17.61 -3.11
CA ASN A 199 0.58 -17.77 -1.72
C ASN A 199 1.00 -16.58 -0.83
N ILE A 200 2.12 -15.93 -1.16
CA ILE A 200 2.63 -14.75 -0.43
C ILE A 200 1.93 -13.45 -0.93
N SER A 201 1.57 -13.39 -2.21
CA SER A 201 1.01 -12.20 -2.84
C SER A 201 -0.24 -12.54 -3.65
N SER A 202 -1.38 -11.94 -3.29
CA SER A 202 -2.62 -12.01 -4.07
C SER A 202 -2.63 -11.08 -5.31
N HIS A 203 -1.54 -10.36 -5.60
CA HIS A 203 -1.48 -9.36 -6.65
C HIS A 203 -0.76 -9.85 -7.92
N LYS A 204 -1.35 -9.56 -9.09
CA LYS A 204 -0.82 -9.79 -10.45
C LYS A 204 0.52 -9.09 -10.78
N SER A 205 1.17 -8.48 -9.79
CA SER A 205 2.28 -7.55 -10.02
C SER A 205 3.67 -8.20 -10.14
N THR A 206 3.75 -9.53 -10.06
CA THR A 206 5.00 -10.32 -10.18
C THR A 206 5.10 -11.08 -11.51
N ASP A 207 4.16 -10.86 -12.42
CA ASP A 207 4.05 -11.60 -13.69
C ASP A 207 5.31 -11.45 -14.55
N ASN A 208 5.88 -10.23 -14.62
CA ASN A 208 7.10 -9.99 -15.42
C ASN A 208 8.31 -10.84 -14.99
N PHE A 209 8.50 -11.03 -13.68
CA PHE A 209 9.57 -11.88 -13.15
C PHE A 209 9.34 -13.35 -13.52
N LEU A 210 8.11 -13.83 -13.36
CA LEU A 210 7.74 -15.21 -13.66
C LEU A 210 7.80 -15.50 -15.18
N ASP A 211 7.44 -14.53 -16.00
CA ASP A 211 7.54 -14.63 -17.47
C ASP A 211 9.01 -14.73 -17.91
N ALA A 212 9.90 -13.95 -17.29
CA ALA A 212 11.33 -14.00 -17.60
C ALA A 212 11.98 -15.36 -17.23
N LEU A 213 11.50 -16.02 -16.16
CA LEU A 213 11.94 -17.37 -15.82
C LEU A 213 11.35 -18.44 -16.77
N SER A 214 10.16 -18.20 -17.34
CA SER A 214 9.43 -19.19 -18.15
C SER A 214 9.85 -19.20 -19.63
N ASN A 215 10.35 -18.08 -20.15
CA ASN A 215 10.79 -17.90 -21.54
C ASN A 215 12.29 -18.15 -21.68
#